data_f4538b0ea10ff9b2d16468ad9cdbaabc
#
_entry.id   f4538b0ea10ff9b2d16468ad9cdbaabc
#
_cell.length_a   1.000
_cell.length_b   1.000
_cell.length_c   1.000
_cell.angle_alpha   90.00
_cell.angle_beta   90.00
_cell.angle_gamma   90.00
#
_symmetry.space_group_name_H-M   'P 1'
#
loop_
_entity.id
_entity.type
_entity.pdbx_description
1 polymer ?
#
loop_
_entity_poly.entity_id
_entity_poly.type
_entity_poly.pdbx_seq_one_letter_code
_entity_poly.pdbx_strand_id
1 'polypeptide(L)'
;YPDGRMRDYEMSPFTTMTGDEAFRTSLTWQIHGCYVVRNSIHMAHPYDESQRAYSDDNTTRIHYYYSRKVAYCEGVYYYRQQPVSTTHNISVRRFDFLLANESMRRQLLSLGASEETLRCFETVRWLNLVGLYMFYFLHRHELSAADRQHGLSVMHHVWQTINLRQVSPSIKRKFGYLPLRCSWSLFRLQEEVYFWLRGVVGRNK
;
A
#
# COMPACT_ATOMS: atom_id res chain seq x y z
N TYR A 1 19.31 -8.36 -10.02
CA TYR A 1 19.64 -9.07 -8.78
C TYR A 1 21.15 -9.12 -8.59
N PRO A 2 21.67 -9.32 -7.35
CA PRO A 2 23.11 -9.41 -7.09
C PRO A 2 23.82 -10.54 -7.85
N ASP A 3 23.10 -11.55 -8.26
CA ASP A 3 23.58 -12.70 -9.05
C ASP A 3 23.56 -12.46 -10.57
N GLY A 4 23.32 -11.24 -11.02
CA GLY A 4 23.26 -10.86 -12.43
C GLY A 4 21.95 -11.20 -13.15
N ARG A 5 20.99 -11.86 -12.49
CA ARG A 5 19.69 -12.12 -13.09
C ARG A 5 18.90 -10.83 -13.26
N MET A 6 18.17 -10.73 -14.34
CA MET A 6 17.19 -9.66 -14.59
C MET A 6 15.78 -10.24 -14.58
N ARG A 7 14.84 -9.45 -14.10
CA ARG A 7 13.42 -9.76 -14.14
C ARG A 7 12.69 -8.50 -14.57
N ASP A 8 11.81 -8.63 -15.54
CA ASP A 8 10.95 -7.54 -15.95
C ASP A 8 9.93 -7.22 -14.86
N TYR A 9 9.68 -5.95 -14.70
CA TYR A 9 8.61 -5.47 -13.85
C TYR A 9 7.32 -5.41 -14.68
N GLU A 10 6.41 -6.31 -14.37
CA GLU A 10 5.14 -6.36 -15.07
C GLU A 10 4.27 -5.16 -14.71
N MET A 11 3.89 -4.38 -15.71
CA MET A 11 2.88 -3.32 -15.62
C MET A 11 1.71 -3.66 -16.52
N SER A 12 0.51 -3.21 -16.15
CA SER A 12 -0.62 -3.24 -17.07
C SER A 12 -0.33 -2.38 -18.29
N PRO A 13 -0.50 -2.91 -19.50
CA PRO A 13 -0.23 -2.14 -20.72
C PRO A 13 -1.22 -0.98 -20.85
N PHE A 14 -0.71 0.21 -21.18
CA PHE A 14 -1.51 1.37 -21.52
C PHE A 14 -0.72 2.29 -22.46
N THR A 15 -1.43 3.07 -23.25
CA THR A 15 -0.81 4.15 -24.05
C THR A 15 -0.98 5.49 -23.35
N THR A 16 -2.21 5.79 -22.94
CA THR A 16 -2.54 7.03 -22.21
C THR A 16 -3.72 6.79 -21.28
N MET A 17 -3.73 7.52 -20.17
CA MET A 17 -4.80 7.56 -19.17
C MET A 17 -5.07 9.00 -18.76
N THR A 18 -6.25 9.27 -18.24
CA THR A 18 -6.50 10.49 -17.45
C THR A 18 -5.75 10.40 -16.12
N GLY A 19 -5.56 11.54 -15.47
CA GLY A 19 -4.89 11.56 -14.16
C GLY A 19 -5.62 10.73 -13.09
N ASP A 20 -6.96 10.78 -13.05
CA ASP A 20 -7.77 10.02 -12.12
C ASP A 20 -7.70 8.50 -12.38
N GLU A 21 -7.74 8.07 -13.66
CA GLU A 21 -7.51 6.67 -14.01
C GLU A 21 -6.13 6.19 -13.61
N ALA A 22 -5.09 6.97 -13.91
CA ALA A 22 -3.71 6.64 -13.55
C ALA A 22 -3.55 6.58 -12.02
N PHE A 23 -4.15 7.53 -11.29
CA PHE A 23 -4.18 7.50 -9.83
C PHE A 23 -4.78 6.18 -9.32
N ARG A 24 -6.01 5.82 -9.74
CA ARG A 24 -6.69 4.60 -9.29
C ARG A 24 -5.92 3.33 -9.66
N THR A 25 -5.39 3.27 -10.88
CA THR A 25 -4.61 2.15 -11.38
C THR A 25 -3.31 1.97 -10.58
N SER A 26 -2.67 3.09 -10.18
CA SER A 26 -1.45 3.06 -9.35
C SER A 26 -1.71 2.56 -7.93
N LEU A 27 -2.91 2.74 -7.38
CA LEU A 27 -3.26 2.25 -6.04
C LEU A 27 -3.17 0.72 -5.93
N THR A 28 -3.43 0.03 -7.02
CA THR A 28 -3.37 -1.43 -7.11
C THR A 28 -2.04 -1.94 -7.71
N TRP A 29 -1.05 -1.07 -7.85
CA TRP A 29 0.26 -1.38 -8.40
C TRP A 29 0.24 -1.89 -9.86
N GLN A 30 -0.85 -1.66 -10.59
CA GLN A 30 -0.94 -2.01 -12.00
C GLN A 30 -0.07 -1.10 -12.87
N ILE A 31 0.16 0.14 -12.45
CA ILE A 31 1.19 1.03 -12.97
C ILE A 31 2.06 1.54 -11.82
N HIS A 32 3.35 1.60 -12.06
CA HIS A 32 4.36 2.03 -11.08
C HIS A 32 5.68 2.31 -11.81
N GLY A 33 6.71 2.70 -11.08
CA GLY A 33 8.06 2.88 -11.60
C GLY A 33 8.49 4.34 -11.71
N CYS A 34 9.58 4.57 -12.43
CA CYS A 34 10.07 5.92 -12.68
C CYS A 34 9.15 6.68 -13.63
N TYR A 35 8.99 7.95 -13.38
CA TYR A 35 8.15 8.82 -14.17
C TYR A 35 8.78 10.20 -14.33
N VAL A 36 8.34 10.91 -15.35
CA VAL A 36 8.65 12.33 -15.56
C VAL A 36 7.37 13.13 -15.38
N VAL A 37 7.44 14.19 -14.61
CA VAL A 37 6.29 15.05 -14.31
C VAL A 37 6.59 16.49 -14.69
N ARG A 38 5.57 17.26 -15.08
CA ARG A 38 5.71 18.69 -15.30
C ARG A 38 6.15 19.38 -14.02
N ASN A 39 7.18 20.24 -14.13
CA ASN A 39 7.71 20.97 -12.98
C ASN A 39 6.61 21.78 -12.23
N SER A 40 5.63 22.34 -12.93
CA SER A 40 4.53 23.07 -12.31
C SER A 40 3.68 22.17 -11.38
N ILE A 41 3.49 20.90 -11.70
CA ILE A 41 2.77 19.94 -10.84
C ILE A 41 3.63 19.61 -9.62
N HIS A 42 4.92 19.32 -9.82
CA HIS A 42 5.83 19.04 -8.71
C HIS A 42 5.98 20.23 -7.75
N MET A 43 6.10 21.43 -8.25
CA MET A 43 6.20 22.64 -7.41
C MET A 43 4.91 22.91 -6.61
N ALA A 44 3.75 22.59 -7.19
CA ALA A 44 2.47 22.71 -6.46
C ALA A 44 2.24 21.59 -5.45
N HIS A 45 2.81 20.40 -5.70
CA HIS A 45 2.65 19.20 -4.88
C HIS A 45 4.02 18.54 -4.66
N PRO A 46 4.90 19.13 -3.83
CA PRO A 46 6.22 18.59 -3.55
C PRO A 46 6.14 17.26 -2.77
N TYR A 47 7.28 16.63 -2.57
CA TYR A 47 7.34 15.40 -1.79
C TYR A 47 6.78 15.59 -0.38
N ASP A 48 5.94 14.64 0.04
CA ASP A 48 5.37 14.61 1.39
C ASP A 48 6.47 14.17 2.38
N GLU A 49 7.04 15.12 3.10
CA GLU A 49 8.06 14.87 4.12
C GLU A 49 7.48 14.49 5.49
N SER A 50 6.16 14.41 5.63
CA SER A 50 5.49 14.05 6.89
C SER A 50 5.74 12.61 7.31
N GLN A 51 6.14 11.74 6.37
CA GLN A 51 6.44 10.33 6.62
C GLN A 51 7.88 10.02 6.20
N ARG A 52 8.60 9.27 7.02
CA ARG A 52 10.00 8.88 6.77
C ARG A 52 10.16 7.80 5.71
N ALA A 53 9.10 7.06 5.43
CA ALA A 53 9.11 5.97 4.45
C ALA A 53 7.80 5.96 3.66
N TYR A 54 7.87 5.53 2.41
CA TYR A 54 6.72 5.36 1.50
C TYR A 54 5.98 6.66 1.11
N SER A 55 6.55 7.82 1.37
CA SER A 55 5.98 9.11 0.96
C SER A 55 6.15 9.39 -0.53
N ASP A 56 7.16 8.82 -1.15
CA ASP A 56 7.40 8.85 -2.59
C ASP A 56 6.24 8.24 -3.38
N ASP A 57 5.70 7.12 -2.92
CA ASP A 57 4.51 6.50 -3.51
C ASP A 57 3.30 7.45 -3.49
N ASN A 58 3.06 8.11 -2.36
CA ASN A 58 1.98 9.07 -2.22
C ASN A 58 2.15 10.25 -3.16
N THR A 59 3.35 10.81 -3.23
CA THR A 59 3.66 11.94 -4.10
C THR A 59 3.45 11.59 -5.57
N THR A 60 3.93 10.42 -6.00
CA THR A 60 3.71 9.93 -7.38
C THR A 60 2.22 9.85 -7.70
N ARG A 61 1.40 9.32 -6.80
CA ARG A 61 -0.05 9.21 -6.97
C ARG A 61 -0.74 10.56 -7.03
N ILE A 62 -0.32 11.52 -6.20
CA ILE A 62 -0.82 12.89 -6.24
C ILE A 62 -0.44 13.56 -7.57
N HIS A 63 0.78 13.36 -8.07
CA HIS A 63 1.18 13.87 -9.38
C HIS A 63 0.32 13.29 -10.50
N TYR A 64 -0.04 12.00 -10.45
CA TYR A 64 -1.01 11.44 -11.40
C TYR A 64 -2.36 12.11 -11.28
N TYR A 65 -2.90 12.26 -10.08
CA TYR A 65 -4.20 12.86 -9.83
C TYR A 65 -4.31 14.27 -10.42
N TYR A 66 -3.25 15.09 -10.31
CA TYR A 66 -3.21 16.44 -10.86
C TYR A 66 -2.79 16.50 -12.33
N SER A 67 -2.43 15.39 -12.92
CA SER A 67 -2.11 15.32 -14.35
C SER A 67 -3.38 15.24 -15.17
N ARG A 68 -3.50 16.08 -16.20
CA ARG A 68 -4.60 15.95 -17.16
C ARG A 68 -4.50 14.67 -17.98
N LYS A 69 -3.27 14.23 -18.29
CA LYS A 69 -2.95 13.08 -19.11
C LYS A 69 -1.67 12.44 -18.60
N VAL A 70 -1.69 11.12 -18.44
CA VAL A 70 -0.53 10.28 -18.17
C VAL A 70 -0.29 9.40 -19.39
N ALA A 71 0.92 9.33 -19.88
CA ALA A 71 1.29 8.55 -21.04
C ALA A 71 2.42 7.58 -20.71
N TYR A 72 2.38 6.41 -21.32
CA TYR A 72 3.50 5.47 -21.30
C TYR A 72 4.68 6.03 -22.09
N CYS A 73 5.88 5.74 -21.62
CA CYS A 73 7.14 6.07 -22.27
C CYS A 73 7.95 4.78 -22.46
N GLU A 74 8.48 4.56 -23.65
CA GLU A 74 9.27 3.37 -24.00
C GLU A 74 10.69 3.35 -23.40
N GLY A 75 10.97 4.24 -22.45
CA GLY A 75 12.24 4.28 -21.73
C GLY A 75 12.46 3.03 -20.87
N VAL A 76 13.71 2.56 -20.82
CA VAL A 76 14.10 1.44 -19.96
C VAL A 76 14.74 1.96 -18.69
N TYR A 77 14.24 1.50 -17.55
CA TYR A 77 14.79 1.83 -16.24
C TYR A 77 15.29 0.57 -15.55
N TYR A 78 16.58 0.56 -15.18
CA TYR A 78 17.20 -0.55 -14.47
C TYR A 78 17.15 -0.33 -12.96
N TYR A 79 16.25 -1.04 -12.28
CA TYR A 79 16.16 -1.00 -10.83
C TYR A 79 17.09 -2.05 -10.19
N ARG A 80 18.19 -1.59 -9.58
CA ARG A 80 19.14 -2.47 -8.90
C ARG A 80 18.56 -2.96 -7.58
N GLN A 81 18.36 -4.25 -7.48
CA GLN A 81 17.96 -4.89 -6.23
C GLN A 81 19.17 -4.98 -5.28
N GLN A 82 19.03 -4.43 -4.09
CA GLN A 82 20.05 -4.52 -3.05
C GLN A 82 19.52 -5.33 -1.87
N PRO A 83 20.32 -6.26 -1.29
CA PRO A 83 19.90 -7.05 -0.14
C PRO A 83 19.51 -6.20 1.09
N VAL A 84 20.09 -5.00 1.22
CA VAL A 84 19.90 -4.07 2.34
C VAL A 84 18.77 -3.05 2.07
N SER A 85 17.94 -3.27 1.06
CA SER A 85 16.82 -2.37 0.76
C SER A 85 15.81 -2.33 1.92
N THR A 86 15.27 -1.15 2.23
CA THR A 86 14.25 -0.95 3.28
C THR A 86 13.03 -1.86 3.09
N THR A 87 12.70 -2.17 1.84
CA THR A 87 11.56 -3.03 1.50
C THR A 87 11.83 -4.52 1.71
N HIS A 88 13.10 -4.94 1.78
CA HIS A 88 13.49 -6.33 1.99
C HIS A 88 13.87 -6.63 3.44
N ASN A 89 14.19 -5.60 4.22
CA ASN A 89 14.56 -5.79 5.62
C ASN A 89 13.33 -6.04 6.50
N ILE A 90 13.46 -7.02 7.40
CA ILE A 90 12.49 -7.24 8.47
C ILE A 90 12.73 -6.15 9.52
N SER A 91 11.91 -5.12 9.49
CA SER A 91 12.03 -4.00 10.42
C SER A 91 10.68 -3.38 10.74
N VAL A 92 10.63 -2.67 11.85
CA VAL A 92 9.46 -1.90 12.30
C VAL A 92 9.00 -0.85 11.27
N ARG A 93 9.90 -0.36 10.41
CA ARG A 93 9.59 0.60 9.33
C ARG A 93 8.57 0.09 8.32
N ARG A 94 8.37 -1.23 8.25
CA ARG A 94 7.31 -1.80 7.40
C ARG A 94 5.91 -1.30 7.78
N PHE A 95 5.69 -0.98 9.06
CA PHE A 95 4.40 -0.47 9.53
C PHE A 95 4.16 1.00 9.15
N ASP A 96 5.22 1.76 8.81
CA ASP A 96 5.11 3.15 8.34
C ASP A 96 4.32 3.24 7.02
N PHE A 97 4.24 2.14 6.26
CA PHE A 97 3.38 2.05 5.09
C PHE A 97 1.90 2.32 5.39
N LEU A 98 1.42 1.88 6.54
CA LEU A 98 0.05 2.16 6.98
C LEU A 98 -0.14 3.64 7.34
N LEU A 99 0.88 4.28 7.92
CA LEU A 99 0.85 5.72 8.21
C LEU A 99 0.88 6.56 6.92
N ALA A 100 1.66 6.13 5.92
CA ALA A 100 1.64 6.73 4.60
C ALA A 100 0.25 6.60 3.93
N ASN A 101 -0.41 5.45 4.08
CA ASN A 101 -1.80 5.27 3.61
C ASN A 101 -2.79 6.22 4.34
N GLU A 102 -2.59 6.45 5.63
CA GLU A 102 -3.41 7.40 6.38
C GLU A 102 -3.18 8.84 5.92
N SER A 103 -1.93 9.22 5.63
CA SER A 103 -1.60 10.51 5.02
C SER A 103 -2.30 10.69 3.67
N MET A 104 -2.21 9.70 2.78
CA MET A 104 -2.90 9.72 1.48
C MET A 104 -4.41 9.87 1.64
N ARG A 105 -5.02 9.17 2.59
CA ARG A 105 -6.46 9.30 2.84
C ARG A 105 -6.84 10.74 3.19
N ARG A 106 -6.08 11.37 4.08
CA ARG A 106 -6.32 12.78 4.44
C ARG A 106 -6.19 13.70 3.23
N GLN A 107 -5.17 13.48 2.40
CA GLN A 107 -4.98 14.25 1.17
C GLN A 107 -6.17 14.07 0.22
N LEU A 108 -6.63 12.84 -0.04
CA LEU A 108 -7.79 12.59 -0.90
C LEU A 108 -9.07 13.26 -0.40
N LEU A 109 -9.31 13.24 0.90
CA LEU A 109 -10.46 13.93 1.49
C LEU A 109 -10.34 15.45 1.32
N SER A 110 -9.16 16.03 1.52
CA SER A 110 -8.94 17.47 1.34
C SER A 110 -9.07 17.91 -0.11
N LEU A 111 -8.77 17.03 -1.06
CA LEU A 111 -8.91 17.27 -2.49
C LEU A 111 -10.35 17.09 -3.01
N GLY A 112 -11.26 16.62 -2.18
CA GLY A 112 -12.62 16.29 -2.62
C GLY A 112 -12.65 15.14 -3.65
N ALA A 113 -11.77 14.15 -3.50
CA ALA A 113 -11.70 13.02 -4.42
C ALA A 113 -13.06 12.33 -4.57
N SER A 114 -13.34 11.79 -5.76
CA SER A 114 -14.61 11.12 -6.05
C SER A 114 -14.89 9.96 -5.09
N GLU A 115 -16.16 9.67 -4.86
CA GLU A 115 -16.54 8.54 -3.99
C GLU A 115 -15.99 7.20 -4.52
N GLU A 116 -15.89 7.04 -5.83
CA GLU A 116 -15.29 5.86 -6.44
C GLU A 116 -13.81 5.73 -6.11
N THR A 117 -13.06 6.83 -6.18
CA THR A 117 -11.65 6.89 -5.79
C THR A 117 -11.48 6.57 -4.30
N LEU A 118 -12.30 7.14 -3.44
CA LEU A 118 -12.29 6.86 -2.01
C LEU A 118 -12.61 5.39 -1.71
N ARG A 119 -13.57 4.78 -2.39
CA ARG A 119 -13.90 3.35 -2.27
C ARG A 119 -12.75 2.45 -2.71
N CYS A 120 -12.10 2.78 -3.83
CA CYS A 120 -10.91 2.08 -4.28
C CYS A 120 -9.83 2.14 -3.20
N PHE A 121 -9.56 3.33 -2.68
CA PHE A 121 -8.50 3.52 -1.71
C PHE A 121 -8.78 2.85 -0.36
N GLU A 122 -10.00 2.93 0.17
CA GLU A 122 -10.36 2.22 1.42
C GLU A 122 -10.22 0.70 1.27
N THR A 123 -10.49 0.17 0.08
CA THR A 123 -10.26 -1.25 -0.23
C THR A 123 -8.78 -1.59 -0.19
N VAL A 124 -7.94 -0.74 -0.77
CA VAL A 124 -6.47 -0.91 -0.74
C VAL A 124 -5.94 -0.80 0.69
N ARG A 125 -6.42 0.17 1.48
CA ARG A 125 -6.04 0.32 2.89
C ARG A 125 -6.35 -0.95 3.71
N TRP A 126 -7.52 -1.54 3.49
CA TRP A 126 -7.87 -2.80 4.13
C TRP A 126 -6.93 -3.93 3.74
N LEU A 127 -6.65 -4.09 2.45
CA LEU A 127 -5.73 -5.11 1.96
C LEU A 127 -4.31 -4.93 2.49
N ASN A 128 -3.85 -3.69 2.58
CA ASN A 128 -2.54 -3.36 3.15
C ASN A 128 -2.48 -3.67 4.65
N LEU A 129 -3.55 -3.39 5.40
CA LEU A 129 -3.63 -3.75 6.82
C LEU A 129 -3.51 -5.28 7.01
N VAL A 130 -4.26 -6.07 6.24
CA VAL A 130 -4.19 -7.53 6.28
C VAL A 130 -2.80 -8.03 5.85
N GLY A 131 -2.22 -7.43 4.79
CA GLY A 131 -0.87 -7.76 4.32
C GLY A 131 0.20 -7.48 5.38
N LEU A 132 0.11 -6.35 6.10
CA LEU A 132 1.03 -6.03 7.20
C LEU A 132 0.79 -6.88 8.44
N TYR A 133 -0.44 -7.33 8.66
CA TYR A 133 -0.69 -8.31 9.72
C TYR A 133 -0.05 -9.66 9.37
N MET A 134 -0.09 -10.09 8.11
CA MET A 134 0.66 -11.27 7.64
C MET A 134 2.16 -11.12 7.88
N PHE A 135 2.75 -9.97 7.51
CA PHE A 135 4.15 -9.68 7.79
C PHE A 135 4.45 -9.78 9.29
N TYR A 136 3.63 -9.17 10.15
CA TYR A 136 3.76 -9.29 11.61
C TYR A 136 3.68 -10.73 12.07
N PHE A 137 2.71 -11.51 11.60
CA PHE A 137 2.52 -12.92 11.94
C PHE A 137 3.77 -13.75 11.62
N LEU A 138 4.35 -13.56 10.45
CA LEU A 138 5.49 -14.33 9.97
C LEU A 138 6.80 -13.95 10.69
N HIS A 139 7.00 -12.66 11.00
CA HIS A 139 8.27 -12.11 11.43
C HIS A 139 8.29 -11.60 12.89
N ARG A 140 7.22 -11.78 13.64
CA ARG A 140 7.14 -11.28 15.03
C ARG A 140 8.23 -11.80 15.95
N HIS A 141 8.82 -12.97 15.66
CA HIS A 141 9.92 -13.53 16.46
C HIS A 141 11.25 -12.86 16.15
N GLU A 142 11.37 -12.19 15.02
CA GLU A 142 12.55 -11.46 14.59
C GLU A 142 12.51 -9.98 15.01
N LEU A 143 11.33 -9.49 15.37
CA LEU A 143 11.14 -8.12 15.88
C LEU A 143 11.36 -8.03 17.38
N SER A 144 11.91 -6.91 17.86
CA SER A 144 11.98 -6.64 19.30
C SER A 144 10.60 -6.52 19.94
N ALA A 145 10.49 -6.64 21.25
CA ALA A 145 9.22 -6.48 21.97
C ALA A 145 8.60 -5.08 21.73
N ALA A 146 9.44 -4.04 21.72
CA ALA A 146 9.01 -2.66 21.44
C ALA A 146 8.49 -2.51 20.01
N ASP A 147 9.18 -3.08 19.01
CA ASP A 147 8.76 -3.02 17.61
C ASP A 147 7.44 -3.77 17.37
N ARG A 148 7.26 -4.92 18.02
CA ARG A 148 5.98 -5.65 17.97
C ARG A 148 4.83 -4.82 18.52
N GLN A 149 5.05 -4.19 19.67
CA GLN A 149 4.02 -3.34 20.30
C GLN A 149 3.71 -2.12 19.42
N HIS A 150 4.73 -1.47 18.87
CA HIS A 150 4.55 -0.36 17.93
C HIS A 150 3.75 -0.78 16.70
N GLY A 151 4.15 -1.88 16.05
CA GLY A 151 3.44 -2.40 14.88
C GLY A 151 1.96 -2.72 15.16
N LEU A 152 1.66 -3.36 16.29
CA LEU A 152 0.28 -3.62 16.70
C LEU A 152 -0.50 -2.33 16.98
N SER A 153 0.14 -1.31 17.57
CA SER A 153 -0.49 -0.01 17.81
C SER A 153 -0.83 0.70 16.51
N VAL A 154 0.09 0.74 15.54
CA VAL A 154 -0.15 1.34 14.22
C VAL A 154 -1.27 0.60 13.49
N MET A 155 -1.24 -0.72 13.47
CA MET A 155 -2.29 -1.53 12.82
C MET A 155 -3.65 -1.31 13.49
N HIS A 156 -3.71 -1.22 14.81
CA HIS A 156 -4.95 -0.94 15.54
C HIS A 156 -5.50 0.44 15.20
N HIS A 157 -4.65 1.47 15.19
CA HIS A 157 -5.03 2.81 14.80
C HIS A 157 -5.65 2.83 13.39
N VAL A 158 -4.96 2.25 12.41
CA VAL A 158 -5.46 2.23 11.02
C VAL A 158 -6.73 1.40 10.89
N TRP A 159 -6.83 0.26 11.59
CA TRP A 159 -8.05 -0.55 11.64
C TRP A 159 -9.26 0.27 12.10
N GLN A 160 -9.10 1.18 13.08
CA GLN A 160 -10.17 2.06 13.55
C GLN A 160 -10.58 3.11 12.52
N THR A 161 -9.66 3.56 11.66
CA THR A 161 -9.89 4.66 10.71
C THR A 161 -10.43 4.20 9.35
N ILE A 162 -10.35 2.91 9.01
CA ILE A 162 -10.86 2.39 7.74
C ILE A 162 -12.39 2.48 7.70
N ASN A 163 -12.91 3.08 6.64
CA ASN A 163 -14.36 3.15 6.41
C ASN A 163 -14.88 1.85 5.75
N LEU A 164 -15.32 0.90 6.55
CA LEU A 164 -15.81 -0.40 6.06
C LEU A 164 -17.02 -0.30 5.12
N ARG A 165 -17.77 0.80 5.13
CA ARG A 165 -18.88 1.00 4.19
C ARG A 165 -18.36 1.19 2.76
N GLN A 166 -17.17 1.78 2.62
CA GLN A 166 -16.51 2.04 1.35
C GLN A 166 -15.64 0.86 0.86
N VAL A 167 -15.31 -0.12 1.70
CA VAL A 167 -14.57 -1.32 1.26
C VAL A 167 -15.42 -2.12 0.27
N SER A 168 -14.78 -2.57 -0.82
CA SER A 168 -15.44 -3.32 -1.90
C SER A 168 -16.21 -4.55 -1.38
N PRO A 169 -17.45 -4.76 -1.85
CA PRO A 169 -18.21 -5.97 -1.51
C PRO A 169 -17.52 -7.29 -1.89
N SER A 170 -16.69 -7.28 -2.93
CA SER A 170 -15.92 -8.46 -3.35
C SER A 170 -14.91 -8.90 -2.28
N ILE A 171 -14.29 -7.94 -1.58
CA ILE A 171 -13.39 -8.23 -0.46
C ILE A 171 -14.17 -8.77 0.73
N LYS A 172 -15.33 -8.19 1.03
CA LYS A 172 -16.19 -8.61 2.15
C LYS A 172 -16.72 -10.04 2.01
N ARG A 173 -16.70 -10.60 0.81
CA ARG A 173 -17.11 -11.99 0.52
C ARG A 173 -15.95 -12.99 0.50
N LYS A 174 -14.71 -12.53 0.59
CA LYS A 174 -13.55 -13.43 0.61
C LYS A 174 -13.47 -14.16 1.94
N PHE A 175 -13.09 -15.44 1.88
CA PHE A 175 -12.73 -16.19 3.08
C PHE A 175 -11.59 -15.48 3.82
N GLY A 176 -11.71 -15.38 5.14
CA GLY A 176 -10.78 -14.62 5.97
C GLY A 176 -11.18 -13.15 6.19
N TYR A 177 -12.17 -12.63 5.43
CA TYR A 177 -12.79 -11.35 5.75
C TYR A 177 -14.04 -11.62 6.60
N LEU A 178 -13.93 -11.39 7.89
CA LEU A 178 -15.11 -11.22 8.75
C LEU A 178 -15.17 -9.74 9.13
N PRO A 179 -16.34 -9.07 9.00
CA PRO A 179 -16.48 -7.67 9.31
C PRO A 179 -16.49 -7.45 10.84
N LEU A 180 -15.50 -8.00 11.53
CA LEU A 180 -15.36 -7.96 12.98
C LEU A 180 -14.82 -6.60 13.44
N ARG A 181 -15.48 -5.52 13.03
CA ARG A 181 -15.14 -4.19 13.52
C ARG A 181 -15.63 -3.93 14.95
N CYS A 182 -16.33 -4.87 15.55
CA CYS A 182 -16.76 -4.77 16.93
C CYS A 182 -15.64 -4.90 17.95
N SER A 183 -14.56 -5.62 17.61
CA SER A 183 -13.45 -5.88 18.53
C SER A 183 -12.12 -6.08 17.79
N TRP A 184 -11.10 -5.32 18.19
CA TRP A 184 -9.73 -5.51 17.74
C TRP A 184 -9.17 -6.90 18.09
N SER A 185 -9.51 -7.42 19.26
CA SER A 185 -9.06 -8.74 19.69
C SER A 185 -9.64 -9.86 18.81
N LEU A 186 -10.91 -9.74 18.41
CA LEU A 186 -11.52 -10.70 17.49
C LEU A 186 -10.93 -10.60 16.09
N PHE A 187 -10.67 -9.38 15.60
CA PHE A 187 -9.95 -9.19 14.34
C PHE A 187 -8.59 -9.90 14.37
N ARG A 188 -7.81 -9.67 15.42
CA ARG A 188 -6.51 -10.33 15.60
C ARG A 188 -6.61 -11.84 15.63
N LEU A 189 -7.55 -12.38 16.42
CA LEU A 189 -7.77 -13.81 16.51
C LEU A 189 -8.07 -14.42 15.13
N GLN A 190 -8.91 -13.75 14.36
CA GLN A 190 -9.23 -14.18 13.00
C GLN A 190 -7.99 -14.22 12.11
N GLU A 191 -7.17 -13.16 12.10
CA GLU A 191 -5.96 -13.10 11.28
C GLU A 191 -4.92 -14.14 11.71
N GLU A 192 -4.76 -14.38 13.02
CA GLU A 192 -3.89 -15.43 13.56
C GLU A 192 -4.31 -16.83 13.05
N VAL A 193 -5.60 -17.15 13.16
CA VAL A 193 -6.14 -18.43 12.68
C VAL A 193 -6.01 -18.55 11.15
N TYR A 194 -6.32 -17.48 10.43
CA TYR A 194 -6.26 -17.45 8.98
C TYR A 194 -4.84 -17.68 8.47
N PHE A 195 -3.84 -16.96 9.00
CA PHE A 195 -2.46 -17.12 8.56
C PHE A 195 -1.83 -18.42 9.05
N TRP A 196 -2.24 -18.93 10.19
CA TRP A 196 -1.85 -20.26 10.63
C TRP A 196 -2.36 -21.34 9.65
N LEU A 197 -3.64 -21.32 9.29
CA LEU A 197 -4.21 -22.25 8.30
C LEU A 197 -3.51 -22.13 6.93
N ARG A 198 -3.24 -20.91 6.46
CA ARG A 198 -2.47 -20.70 5.23
C ARG A 198 -1.06 -21.27 5.31
N GLY A 199 -0.43 -21.18 6.47
CA GLY A 199 0.89 -21.78 6.73
C GLY A 199 0.86 -23.30 6.60
N VAL A 200 -0.13 -23.95 7.20
CA VAL A 200 -0.34 -25.40 7.09
C VAL A 200 -0.50 -25.85 5.63
N VAL A 201 -1.15 -25.03 4.78
CA VAL A 201 -1.38 -25.34 3.34
C VAL A 201 -0.21 -24.85 2.47
N GLY A 202 0.88 -24.31 3.06
CA GLY A 202 2.05 -23.80 2.33
C GLY A 202 1.82 -22.54 1.51
N ARG A 203 0.81 -21.72 1.85
CA ARG A 203 0.40 -20.51 1.10
C ARG A 203 0.89 -19.18 1.68
N ASN A 204 1.71 -19.18 2.72
CA ASN A 204 2.32 -17.98 3.33
C ASN A 204 3.69 -17.65 2.69
N LYS A 205 3.78 -17.71 1.37
CA LYS A 205 4.99 -17.33 0.63
C LYS A 205 4.92 -15.89 0.14
#